data_b794f071b69d0a370b582c0779a3784e
#
_entry.id   b794f071b69d0a370b582c0779a3784e
#
_cell.length_a   1.000
_cell.length_b   1.000
_cell.length_c   1.000
_cell.angle_alpha   90.00
_cell.angle_beta   90.00
_cell.angle_gamma   90.00
#
_symmetry.space_group_name_H-M   'P 1'
#
loop_
_entity.id
_entity.type
_entity.pdbx_description
1 polymer ?
#
loop_
_entity_poly.entity_id
_entity_poly.type
_entity_poly.pdbx_seq_one_letter_code
_entity_poly.pdbx_strand_id
1 'polypeptide(L)'
;LEDSLDLVDMLVDSGIDFLHISCWDCFTPPTHHDDPRMVTEIFAERLANRLPLITCGAVWSTAQAQEVMDQGADLVAVARSAIGHADWASHLGDSGYEPQRPPFTAEHLLDEGLSEKFVDYMRAWQGFVV
;
A
#
# COMPACT_ATOMS: atom_id res chain seq x y z
N LEU A 1 8.90 4.31 15.81
CA LEU A 1 8.90 2.89 15.45
C LEU A 1 8.65 2.03 16.68
N GLU A 2 9.44 2.15 17.76
CA GLU A 2 9.34 1.30 18.97
C GLU A 2 7.92 1.28 19.54
N ASP A 3 7.32 2.44 19.79
CA ASP A 3 5.94 2.53 20.30
C ASP A 3 4.94 1.81 19.39
N SER A 4 5.17 1.82 18.06
CA SER A 4 4.31 1.12 17.11
C SER A 4 4.49 -0.40 17.21
N LEU A 5 5.71 -0.87 17.46
CA LEU A 5 5.99 -2.30 17.66
C LEU A 5 5.43 -2.82 18.98
N ASP A 6 5.50 -2.02 20.05
CA ASP A 6 4.86 -2.36 21.31
C ASP A 6 3.34 -2.43 21.21
N LEU A 7 2.74 -1.49 20.41
CA LEU A 7 1.32 -1.53 20.11
C LEU A 7 0.93 -2.81 19.35
N VAL A 8 1.79 -3.30 18.43
CA VAL A 8 1.52 -4.56 17.70
C VAL A 8 1.33 -5.71 18.68
N ASP A 9 2.20 -5.87 19.67
CA ASP A 9 2.07 -6.95 20.65
C ASP A 9 0.77 -6.83 21.47
N MET A 10 0.41 -5.63 21.89
CA MET A 10 -0.86 -5.39 22.59
C MET A 10 -2.07 -5.75 21.72
N LEU A 11 -2.01 -5.43 20.42
CA LEU A 11 -3.08 -5.75 19.47
C LEU A 11 -3.19 -7.27 19.24
N VAL A 12 -2.05 -7.94 19.05
CA VAL A 12 -2.00 -9.42 18.95
C VAL A 12 -2.61 -10.09 20.18
N ASP A 13 -2.23 -9.63 21.38
CA ASP A 13 -2.74 -10.17 22.64
C ASP A 13 -4.24 -9.90 22.83
N SER A 14 -4.77 -8.86 22.21
CA SER A 14 -6.21 -8.55 22.21
C SER A 14 -7.05 -9.44 21.28
N GLY A 15 -6.40 -10.25 20.43
CA GLY A 15 -7.06 -11.24 19.59
C GLY A 15 -7.61 -10.67 18.27
N ILE A 16 -6.91 -9.72 17.64
CA ILE A 16 -7.24 -9.26 16.29
C ILE A 16 -6.96 -10.35 15.25
N ASP A 17 -7.66 -10.32 14.10
CA ASP A 17 -7.54 -11.31 13.05
C ASP A 17 -6.39 -11.04 12.08
N PHE A 18 -6.00 -9.79 11.87
CA PHE A 18 -4.90 -9.36 11.01
C PHE A 18 -4.38 -8.00 11.43
N LEU A 19 -3.16 -7.67 11.01
CA LEU A 19 -2.58 -6.33 11.16
C LEU A 19 -2.50 -5.66 9.78
N HIS A 20 -2.96 -4.42 9.66
CA HIS A 20 -2.76 -3.61 8.46
C HIS A 20 -1.87 -2.40 8.79
N ILE A 21 -0.70 -2.33 8.16
CA ILE A 21 0.19 -1.18 8.23
C ILE A 21 0.01 -0.31 6.98
N SER A 22 -0.14 1.00 7.20
CA SER A 22 -0.32 1.98 6.14
C SER A 22 0.88 2.93 6.12
N CYS A 23 1.73 2.78 5.12
CA CYS A 23 2.90 3.61 4.89
C CYS A 23 2.60 4.66 3.82
N TRP A 24 3.30 5.79 3.88
CA TRP A 24 3.32 6.71 2.74
C TRP A 24 4.03 6.08 1.54
N ASP A 25 5.17 5.43 1.82
CA ASP A 25 5.99 4.67 0.90
C ASP A 25 6.59 3.48 1.66
N CYS A 26 6.21 2.25 1.28
CA CYS A 26 6.69 1.04 1.93
C CYS A 26 8.04 0.54 1.37
N PHE A 27 8.60 1.25 0.39
CA PHE A 27 9.91 0.96 -0.22
C PHE A 27 11.04 1.82 0.35
N THR A 28 10.78 2.51 1.46
CA THR A 28 11.78 3.30 2.17
C THR A 28 11.89 2.84 3.62
N PRO A 29 13.11 2.83 4.19
CA PRO A 29 13.29 2.56 5.62
C PRO A 29 12.53 3.56 6.51
N PRO A 30 12.27 3.21 7.77
CA PRO A 30 11.61 4.11 8.71
C PRO A 30 12.42 5.42 8.88
N THR A 31 11.74 6.56 8.78
CA THR A 31 12.37 7.86 9.03
C THR A 31 12.74 7.99 10.52
N HIS A 32 13.87 8.65 10.79
CA HIS A 32 14.38 8.87 12.15
C HIS A 32 14.71 7.59 12.94
N HIS A 33 15.10 6.53 12.23
CA HIS A 33 15.54 5.27 12.81
C HIS A 33 16.76 4.74 12.04
N ASP A 34 17.70 4.12 12.72
CA ASP A 34 18.95 3.63 12.09
C ASP A 34 18.82 2.22 11.47
N ASP A 35 17.62 1.60 11.51
CA ASP A 35 17.38 0.32 10.86
C ASP A 35 17.24 0.52 9.34
N PRO A 36 18.07 -0.12 8.52
CA PRO A 36 18.03 0.01 7.06
C PRO A 36 16.92 -0.82 6.40
N ARG A 37 16.24 -1.68 7.16
CA ARG A 37 15.18 -2.55 6.64
C ARG A 37 13.91 -1.77 6.35
N MET A 38 13.10 -2.30 5.43
CA MET A 38 11.79 -1.74 5.14
C MET A 38 10.82 -1.94 6.33
N VAL A 39 9.87 -1.05 6.45
CA VAL A 39 8.86 -1.12 7.53
C VAL A 39 8.16 -2.48 7.54
N THR A 40 7.82 -3.01 6.35
CA THR A 40 7.18 -4.33 6.22
C THR A 40 8.02 -5.45 6.85
N GLU A 41 9.34 -5.50 6.57
CA GLU A 41 10.25 -6.51 7.12
C GLU A 41 10.29 -6.46 8.64
N ILE A 42 10.36 -5.25 9.20
CA ILE A 42 10.42 -5.04 10.67
C ILE A 42 9.13 -5.54 11.34
N PHE A 43 7.97 -5.20 10.76
CA PHE A 43 6.67 -5.62 11.29
C PHE A 43 6.43 -7.12 11.10
N ALA A 44 6.83 -7.69 9.95
CA ALA A 44 6.76 -9.13 9.70
C ALA A 44 7.59 -9.93 10.73
N GLU A 45 8.82 -9.48 11.03
CA GLU A 45 9.65 -10.08 12.07
C GLU A 45 8.99 -9.98 13.45
N ARG A 46 8.45 -8.81 13.81
CA ARG A 46 7.77 -8.62 15.10
C ARG A 46 6.54 -9.50 15.25
N LEU A 47 5.78 -9.66 14.18
CA LEU A 47 4.60 -10.54 14.17
C LEU A 47 4.97 -12.02 14.27
N ALA A 48 6.11 -12.44 13.73
CA ALA A 48 6.60 -13.82 13.76
C ALA A 48 5.52 -14.84 13.35
N ASN A 49 4.75 -14.53 12.29
CA ASN A 49 3.64 -15.33 11.76
C ASN A 49 2.48 -15.55 12.76
N ARG A 50 2.34 -14.73 13.79
CA ARG A 50 1.22 -14.85 14.75
C ARG A 50 -0.13 -14.49 14.14
N LEU A 51 -0.14 -13.63 13.12
CA LEU A 51 -1.34 -13.25 12.35
C LEU A 51 -0.93 -12.66 10.99
N PRO A 52 -1.86 -12.61 10.01
CA PRO A 52 -1.57 -12.05 8.69
C PRO A 52 -1.20 -10.56 8.74
N LEU A 53 -0.20 -10.17 7.95
CA LEU A 53 0.24 -8.80 7.74
C LEU A 53 -0.24 -8.27 6.40
N ILE A 54 -0.96 -7.16 6.41
CA ILE A 54 -1.33 -6.39 5.22
C ILE A 54 -0.46 -5.14 5.18
N THR A 55 0.21 -4.88 4.05
CA THR A 55 0.99 -3.66 3.86
C THR A 55 0.46 -2.86 2.69
N CYS A 56 0.41 -1.53 2.82
CA CYS A 56 0.20 -0.61 1.73
C CYS A 56 1.16 0.59 1.78
N GLY A 57 1.40 1.20 0.62
CA GLY A 57 2.18 2.43 0.48
C GLY A 57 2.95 2.49 -0.82
N ALA A 58 2.57 3.37 -1.74
CA ALA A 58 3.22 3.62 -3.03
C ALA A 58 3.34 2.38 -3.97
N VAL A 59 2.53 1.36 -3.78
CA VAL A 59 2.49 0.19 -4.66
C VAL A 59 1.73 0.55 -5.94
N TRP A 60 2.39 0.42 -7.10
CA TRP A 60 1.84 0.72 -8.41
C TRP A 60 1.87 -0.48 -9.36
N SER A 61 3.00 -1.16 -9.47
CA SER A 61 3.14 -2.31 -10.37
C SER A 61 2.97 -3.64 -9.67
N THR A 62 2.78 -4.70 -10.46
CA THR A 62 2.74 -6.07 -9.95
C THR A 62 4.10 -6.50 -9.40
N ALA A 63 5.20 -6.01 -9.98
CA ALA A 63 6.55 -6.25 -9.46
C ALA A 63 6.73 -5.64 -8.06
N GLN A 64 6.22 -4.42 -7.83
CA GLN A 64 6.23 -3.79 -6.51
C GLN A 64 5.34 -4.55 -5.50
N ALA A 65 4.19 -5.07 -5.94
CA ALA A 65 3.36 -5.91 -5.08
C ALA A 65 4.12 -7.18 -4.64
N GLN A 66 4.84 -7.83 -5.57
CA GLN A 66 5.67 -8.99 -5.24
C GLN A 66 6.80 -8.63 -4.28
N GLU A 67 7.46 -7.49 -4.47
CA GLU A 67 8.51 -7.00 -3.56
C GLU A 67 7.98 -6.83 -2.12
N VAL A 68 6.77 -6.30 -1.94
CA VAL A 68 6.13 -6.19 -0.62
C VAL A 68 5.84 -7.56 -0.01
N MET A 69 5.40 -8.53 -0.82
CA MET A 69 5.24 -9.91 -0.37
C MET A 69 6.58 -10.54 0.05
N ASP A 70 7.64 -10.29 -0.71
CA ASP A 70 9.00 -10.78 -0.41
C ASP A 70 9.57 -10.15 0.88
N GLN A 71 9.12 -8.95 1.26
CA GLN A 71 9.41 -8.32 2.55
C GLN A 71 8.68 -8.97 3.74
N GLY A 72 7.77 -9.89 3.47
CA GLY A 72 7.06 -10.66 4.51
C GLY A 72 5.61 -10.25 4.76
N ALA A 73 5.00 -9.44 3.89
CA ALA A 73 3.55 -9.24 3.93
C ALA A 73 2.80 -10.47 3.40
N ASP A 74 1.65 -10.79 3.99
CA ASP A 74 0.75 -11.83 3.50
C ASP A 74 -0.22 -11.30 2.44
N LEU A 75 -0.54 -10.01 2.52
CA LEU A 75 -1.44 -9.32 1.59
C LEU A 75 -0.91 -7.92 1.28
N VAL A 76 -1.16 -7.47 0.07
CA VAL A 76 -0.84 -6.11 -0.38
C VAL A 76 -2.12 -5.32 -0.59
N ALA A 77 -2.20 -4.14 0.00
CA ALA A 77 -3.29 -3.20 -0.23
C ALA A 77 -2.82 -2.07 -1.15
N VAL A 78 -3.69 -1.66 -2.05
CA VAL A 78 -3.46 -0.55 -2.99
C VAL A 78 -4.56 0.51 -2.85
N ALA A 79 -4.22 1.76 -3.11
CA ALA A 79 -5.16 2.86 -3.08
C ALA A 79 -5.05 3.70 -4.36
N ARG A 80 -4.05 4.55 -4.48
CA ARG A 80 -3.89 5.48 -5.62
C ARG A 80 -3.80 4.77 -6.97
N SER A 81 -3.17 3.61 -7.02
CA SER A 81 -3.11 2.78 -8.23
C SER A 81 -4.49 2.26 -8.63
N ALA A 82 -5.29 1.76 -7.68
CA ALA A 82 -6.64 1.28 -7.94
C ALA A 82 -7.65 2.43 -8.21
N ILE A 83 -7.37 3.66 -7.72
CA ILE A 83 -8.15 4.84 -8.11
C ILE A 83 -7.94 5.19 -9.59
N GLY A 84 -6.70 5.07 -10.07
CA GLY A 84 -6.38 5.33 -11.48
C GLY A 84 -6.68 4.17 -12.43
N HIS A 85 -6.84 2.96 -11.90
CA HIS A 85 -7.01 1.72 -12.68
C HIS A 85 -7.91 0.76 -11.90
N ALA A 86 -9.21 0.78 -12.20
CA ALA A 86 -10.22 -0.01 -11.48
C ALA A 86 -9.98 -1.53 -11.60
N ASP A 87 -9.32 -1.94 -12.67
CA ASP A 87 -8.98 -3.33 -12.97
C ASP A 87 -7.58 -3.76 -12.48
N TRP A 88 -6.89 -2.91 -11.70
CA TRP A 88 -5.51 -3.15 -11.24
C TRP A 88 -5.28 -4.58 -10.73
N ALA A 89 -6.20 -5.10 -9.94
CA ALA A 89 -6.08 -6.44 -9.35
C ALA A 89 -6.16 -7.57 -10.40
N SER A 90 -6.80 -7.34 -11.55
CA SER A 90 -6.89 -8.33 -12.62
C SER A 90 -5.55 -8.59 -13.33
N HIS A 91 -4.61 -7.65 -13.17
CA HIS A 91 -3.27 -7.71 -13.75
C HIS A 91 -2.21 -8.37 -12.85
N LEU A 92 -2.58 -8.90 -11.68
CA LEU A 92 -1.63 -9.52 -10.74
C LEU A 92 -0.86 -10.71 -11.32
N GLY A 93 -1.39 -11.37 -12.36
CA GLY A 93 -0.70 -12.43 -13.10
C GLY A 93 0.23 -11.92 -14.21
N ASP A 94 0.23 -10.63 -14.50
CA ASP A 94 1.03 -10.01 -15.55
C ASP A 94 2.27 -9.34 -14.94
N SER A 95 3.40 -10.02 -15.02
CA SER A 95 4.67 -9.54 -14.45
C SER A 95 5.22 -8.27 -15.11
N GLY A 96 4.71 -7.91 -16.29
CA GLY A 96 5.08 -6.70 -17.02
C GLY A 96 4.12 -5.53 -16.81
N TYR A 97 3.11 -5.66 -15.98
CA TYR A 97 2.12 -4.62 -15.79
C TYR A 97 2.68 -3.41 -15.04
N GLU A 98 2.82 -2.31 -15.76
CA GLU A 98 3.22 -0.99 -15.27
C GLU A 98 2.13 0.02 -15.61
N PRO A 99 1.17 0.27 -14.71
CA PRO A 99 0.09 1.22 -14.96
C PRO A 99 0.60 2.66 -15.04
N GLN A 100 -0.14 3.48 -15.79
CA GLN A 100 0.12 4.91 -15.80
C GLN A 100 0.05 5.46 -14.37
N ARG A 101 0.99 6.34 -14.06
CA ARG A 101 1.01 7.07 -12.78
C ARG A 101 0.41 8.47 -12.97
N PRO A 102 -0.05 9.11 -11.89
CA PRO A 102 -0.54 10.48 -11.98
C PRO A 102 0.49 11.43 -12.64
N PRO A 103 0.05 12.53 -13.26
CA PRO A 103 -1.33 13.03 -13.19
C PRO A 103 -2.29 12.32 -14.15
N PHE A 104 -3.54 12.15 -13.71
CA PHE A 104 -4.63 11.64 -14.55
C PHE A 104 -5.51 12.76 -15.05
N THR A 105 -6.14 12.58 -16.22
CA THR A 105 -7.21 13.48 -16.65
C THR A 105 -8.51 13.15 -15.92
N ALA A 106 -9.40 14.14 -15.77
CA ALA A 106 -10.71 13.89 -15.20
C ALA A 106 -11.51 12.86 -16.02
N GLU A 107 -11.39 12.92 -17.37
CA GLU A 107 -12.02 11.97 -18.28
C GLU A 107 -11.57 10.53 -17.99
N HIS A 108 -10.26 10.29 -17.89
CA HIS A 108 -9.72 8.98 -17.55
C HIS A 108 -10.32 8.43 -16.24
N LEU A 109 -10.36 9.25 -15.19
CA LEU A 109 -10.90 8.82 -13.90
C LEU A 109 -12.40 8.52 -13.92
N LEU A 110 -13.16 9.27 -14.73
CA LEU A 110 -14.59 8.99 -14.94
C LEU A 110 -14.79 7.68 -15.72
N ASP A 111 -13.95 7.40 -16.72
CA ASP A 111 -13.98 6.15 -17.49
C ASP A 111 -13.62 4.94 -16.62
N GLU A 112 -12.73 5.13 -15.63
CA GLU A 112 -12.42 4.12 -14.58
C GLU A 112 -13.56 3.93 -13.57
N GLY A 113 -14.69 4.65 -13.73
CA GLY A 113 -15.89 4.49 -12.92
C GLY A 113 -15.97 5.38 -11.68
N LEU A 114 -15.10 6.37 -11.53
CA LEU A 114 -15.21 7.33 -10.44
C LEU A 114 -16.36 8.31 -10.69
N SER A 115 -17.03 8.75 -9.61
CA SER A 115 -18.00 9.84 -9.71
C SER A 115 -17.32 11.20 -9.88
N GLU A 116 -17.99 12.16 -10.53
CA GLU A 116 -17.51 13.55 -10.63
C GLU A 116 -17.11 14.12 -9.26
N LYS A 117 -17.92 13.85 -8.24
CA LYS A 117 -17.63 14.30 -6.87
C LYS A 117 -16.33 13.74 -6.31
N PHE A 118 -16.00 12.49 -6.64
CA PHE A 118 -14.75 11.89 -6.20
C PHE A 118 -13.55 12.40 -7.01
N VAL A 119 -13.73 12.63 -8.31
CA VAL A 119 -12.70 13.29 -9.16
C VAL A 119 -12.38 14.68 -8.62
N ASP A 120 -13.38 15.46 -8.25
CA ASP A 120 -13.18 16.78 -7.65
C ASP A 120 -12.46 16.69 -6.29
N TYR A 121 -12.79 15.71 -5.46
CA TYR A 121 -12.04 15.44 -4.24
C TYR A 121 -10.56 15.12 -4.51
N MET A 122 -10.28 14.33 -5.54
CA MET A 122 -8.90 13.98 -5.90
C MET A 122 -8.08 15.16 -6.44
N ARG A 123 -8.71 16.24 -6.91
CA ARG A 123 -8.02 17.50 -7.27
C ARG A 123 -7.35 18.19 -6.09
N ALA A 124 -7.80 17.92 -4.84
CA ALA A 124 -7.16 18.42 -3.63
C ALA A 124 -5.76 17.80 -3.41
N TRP A 125 -5.46 16.69 -4.06
CA TRP A 125 -4.16 16.03 -4.01
C TRP A 125 -3.27 16.55 -5.14
N GLN A 126 -2.30 17.38 -4.79
CA GLN A 126 -1.43 18.02 -5.77
C GLN A 126 -0.80 17.00 -6.72
N GLY A 127 -0.98 17.23 -8.03
CA GLY A 127 -0.40 16.37 -9.07
C GLY A 127 -1.14 15.04 -9.30
N PHE A 128 -2.32 14.84 -8.72
CA PHE A 128 -3.10 13.63 -8.99
C PHE A 128 -4.05 13.79 -10.19
N VAL A 129 -4.74 14.93 -10.28
CA VAL A 129 -5.67 15.25 -11.40
C VAL A 129 -5.22 16.52 -12.11
N VAL A 130 -5.25 16.51 -13.46
CA VAL A 130 -5.03 17.67 -14.35
C VAL A 130 -6.31 18.10 -15.04
#